data_5b620efb632b1f7a37c1decacabca0f7
#
_entry.id   5b620efb632b1f7a37c1decacabca0f7
#
_cell.length_a   1.000
_cell.length_b   1.000
_cell.length_c   1.000
_cell.angle_alpha   90.00
_cell.angle_beta   90.00
_cell.angle_gamma   90.00
#
_symmetry.space_group_name_H-M   'P 1'
#
loop_
_entity.id
_entity.type
_entity.pdbx_description
1 polymer ?
#
loop_
_entity_poly.entity_id
_entity_poly.type
_entity_poly.pdbx_seq_one_letter_code
_entity_poly.pdbx_strand_id
1 'polypeptide(L)'
;QQYISQKTYDRLALEYQPQKGEILLSKDGTAGIAYYMDETPSKMIISGGILRLTITDSEYLPEYLTLVLNSILVQQQIERTSSGALIQHWLINEINNTLIPKLDIQKQREIVGKIQESTKCRKQSKQLLEIAKRGVEIAIEQDEDIATNWINQELQKIGVEL
;
A
#
# COMPACT_ATOMS: atom_id res chain seq x y z
N GLN A 1 11.13 7.98 -7.69
CA GLN A 1 11.94 7.07 -6.86
C GLN A 1 13.33 7.66 -6.75
N GLN A 2 13.85 7.84 -5.52
CA GLN A 2 15.22 8.31 -5.28
C GLN A 2 16.07 7.15 -4.80
N TYR A 3 17.30 7.06 -5.28
CA TYR A 3 18.24 6.01 -4.91
C TYR A 3 19.33 6.57 -4.00
N ILE A 4 19.75 5.78 -3.03
CA ILE A 4 20.85 6.07 -2.13
C ILE A 4 21.95 5.01 -2.27
N SER A 5 23.18 5.34 -1.84
CA SER A 5 24.28 4.36 -1.85
C SER A 5 24.03 3.26 -0.81
N GLN A 6 24.60 2.07 -1.05
CA GLN A 6 24.53 0.96 -0.09
C GLN A 6 25.05 1.38 1.30
N LYS A 7 26.16 2.09 1.35
CA LYS A 7 26.73 2.61 2.61
C LYS A 7 25.76 3.52 3.38
N THR A 8 25.00 4.35 2.67
CA THR A 8 23.98 5.23 3.26
C THR A 8 22.80 4.41 3.76
N TYR A 9 22.34 3.42 2.97
CA TYR A 9 21.30 2.52 3.37
C TYR A 9 21.65 1.76 4.67
N ASP A 10 22.83 1.13 4.72
CA ASP A 10 23.25 0.33 5.88
C ASP A 10 23.31 1.16 7.17
N ARG A 11 23.65 2.44 7.06
CA ARG A 11 23.67 3.36 8.20
C ARG A 11 22.26 3.73 8.69
N LEU A 12 21.29 3.87 7.77
CA LEU A 12 19.97 4.42 8.06
C LEU A 12 18.88 3.35 8.21
N ALA A 13 19.12 2.15 7.70
CA ALA A 13 18.09 1.11 7.64
C ALA A 13 17.53 0.73 9.01
N LEU A 14 18.38 0.67 10.03
CA LEU A 14 17.94 0.30 11.39
C LEU A 14 16.84 1.24 11.91
N GLU A 15 16.94 2.53 11.58
CA GLU A 15 16.05 3.56 12.09
C GLU A 15 14.90 3.87 11.12
N TYR A 16 15.16 3.86 9.80
CA TYR A 16 14.25 4.41 8.79
C TYR A 16 13.67 3.38 7.82
N GLN A 17 14.03 2.09 7.96
CA GLN A 17 13.38 1.05 7.16
C GLN A 17 12.01 0.72 7.73
N PRO A 18 10.94 0.81 6.92
CA PRO A 18 9.61 0.39 7.35
C PRO A 18 9.57 -1.09 7.69
N GLN A 19 8.73 -1.45 8.64
CA GLN A 19 8.52 -2.83 9.05
C GLN A 19 7.10 -3.28 8.72
N LYS A 20 6.92 -4.58 8.54
CA LYS A 20 5.59 -5.16 8.42
C LYS A 20 4.73 -4.78 9.63
N GLY A 21 3.48 -4.41 9.36
CA GLY A 21 2.52 -4.00 10.38
C GLY A 21 2.49 -2.50 10.67
N GLU A 22 3.46 -1.73 10.15
CA GLU A 22 3.46 -0.27 10.26
C GLU A 22 2.57 0.38 9.21
N ILE A 23 2.13 1.60 9.48
CA ILE A 23 1.47 2.47 8.50
C ILE A 23 2.44 3.60 8.15
N LEU A 24 2.69 3.79 6.86
CA LEU A 24 3.40 4.95 6.36
C LEU A 24 2.40 6.06 6.08
N LEU A 25 2.64 7.26 6.61
CA LEU A 25 1.76 8.42 6.45
C LEU A 25 2.56 9.60 5.89
N SER A 26 2.15 10.11 4.73
CA SER A 26 2.76 11.33 4.17
C SER A 26 2.29 12.56 4.95
N LYS A 27 3.26 13.41 5.38
CA LYS A 27 2.98 14.69 6.05
C LYS A 27 3.38 15.91 5.25
N ASP A 28 4.23 15.74 4.22
CA ASP A 28 4.70 16.83 3.37
C ASP A 28 4.41 16.54 1.88
N GLY A 29 4.13 17.57 1.12
CA GLY A 29 3.76 17.48 -0.28
C GLY A 29 2.29 17.09 -0.45
N THR A 30 2.01 15.86 -0.81
CA THR A 30 0.65 15.31 -0.77
C THR A 30 0.41 14.72 0.61
N ALA A 31 -0.04 15.57 1.54
CA ALA A 31 -0.26 15.15 2.93
C ALA A 31 -1.44 14.19 3.07
N GLY A 32 -1.36 13.26 4.03
CA GLY A 32 -2.45 12.38 4.42
C GLY A 32 -2.64 11.11 3.59
N ILE A 33 -1.68 10.76 2.73
CA ILE A 33 -1.69 9.45 2.09
C ILE A 33 -1.12 8.42 3.08
N ALA A 34 -1.92 7.43 3.40
CA ALA A 34 -1.55 6.33 4.28
C ALA A 34 -1.37 5.03 3.51
N TYR A 35 -0.35 4.26 3.86
CA TYR A 35 -0.07 2.94 3.28
C TYR A 35 0.27 1.93 4.38
N TYR A 36 -0.46 0.83 4.43
CA TYR A 36 -0.18 -0.27 5.34
C TYR A 36 0.93 -1.17 4.79
N MET A 37 1.92 -1.46 5.61
CA MET A 37 3.03 -2.35 5.26
C MET A 37 2.64 -3.79 5.56
N ASP A 38 2.16 -4.51 4.56
CA ASP A 38 1.82 -5.93 4.65
C ASP A 38 3.06 -6.85 4.66
N GLU A 39 4.20 -6.32 4.22
CA GLU A 39 5.50 -6.98 4.27
C GLU A 39 6.63 -5.98 4.57
N THR A 40 7.74 -6.47 5.09
CA THR A 40 8.96 -5.66 5.25
C THR A 40 9.67 -5.58 3.90
N PRO A 41 9.90 -4.38 3.34
CA PRO A 41 10.56 -4.24 2.05
C PRO A 41 12.04 -4.63 2.14
N SER A 42 12.58 -5.23 1.07
CA SER A 42 13.96 -5.71 1.05
C SER A 42 15.01 -4.61 1.22
N LYS A 43 14.81 -3.46 0.57
CA LYS A 43 15.69 -2.28 0.65
C LYS A 43 14.89 -1.01 0.41
N MET A 44 14.44 -0.42 1.50
CA MET A 44 13.73 0.86 1.47
C MET A 44 14.02 1.64 2.75
N ILE A 45 14.18 2.94 2.65
CA ILE A 45 14.10 3.86 3.79
C ILE A 45 13.11 4.97 3.44
N ILE A 46 12.44 5.49 4.46
CA ILE A 46 11.52 6.60 4.29
C ILE A 46 12.27 7.93 4.23
N SER A 47 11.65 8.92 3.56
CA SER A 47 12.11 10.32 3.59
C SER A 47 11.55 11.05 4.81
N GLY A 48 12.10 12.23 5.12
CA GLY A 48 11.61 13.06 6.24
C GLY A 48 10.16 13.53 6.12
N GLY A 49 9.56 13.46 4.93
CA GLY A 49 8.15 13.77 4.68
C GLY A 49 7.18 12.63 4.97
N ILE A 50 7.67 11.47 5.41
CA ILE A 50 6.87 10.29 5.72
C ILE A 50 7.04 9.95 7.21
N LEU A 51 5.93 9.70 7.87
CA LEU A 51 5.90 9.15 9.24
C LEU A 51 5.69 7.65 9.21
N ARG A 52 6.28 6.94 10.15
CA ARG A 52 5.97 5.55 10.49
C ARG A 52 5.07 5.54 11.71
N LEU A 53 3.90 4.92 11.59
CA LEU A 53 2.96 4.77 12.68
C LEU A 53 2.91 3.30 13.09
N THR A 54 3.17 3.04 14.36
CA THR A 54 3.00 1.72 14.98
C THR A 54 1.72 1.75 15.81
N ILE A 55 0.82 0.81 15.57
CA ILE A 55 -0.43 0.73 16.31
C ILE A 55 -0.16 -0.03 17.62
N THR A 56 -0.40 0.63 18.73
CA THR A 56 -0.25 0.05 20.08
C THR A 56 -1.59 -0.24 20.75
N ASP A 57 -2.67 0.34 20.23
CA ASP A 57 -4.03 0.12 20.71
C ASP A 57 -4.69 -1.04 19.99
N SER A 58 -5.03 -2.09 20.72
CA SER A 58 -5.70 -3.30 20.18
C SER A 58 -7.14 -3.06 19.71
N GLU A 59 -7.71 -1.89 19.98
CA GLU A 59 -9.05 -1.52 19.52
C GLU A 59 -9.08 -1.05 18.07
N TYR A 60 -7.90 -0.88 17.43
CA TYR A 60 -7.78 -0.50 16.03
C TYR A 60 -6.99 -1.53 15.22
N LEU A 61 -7.56 -1.97 14.09
CA LEU A 61 -6.83 -2.74 13.10
C LEU A 61 -6.03 -1.79 12.20
N PRO A 62 -4.73 -2.05 11.94
CA PRO A 62 -3.90 -1.16 11.11
C PRO A 62 -4.47 -0.92 9.72
N GLU A 63 -5.02 -1.97 9.08
CA GLU A 63 -5.65 -1.86 7.75
C GLU A 63 -6.90 -0.96 7.79
N TYR A 64 -7.71 -1.09 8.85
CA TYR A 64 -8.87 -0.20 9.06
C TYR A 64 -8.42 1.25 9.24
N LEU A 65 -7.43 1.48 10.10
CA LEU A 65 -6.89 2.83 10.32
C LEU A 65 -6.31 3.42 9.03
N THR A 66 -5.62 2.62 8.25
CA THR A 66 -5.10 3.05 6.93
C THR A 66 -6.23 3.50 5.99
N LEU A 67 -7.34 2.74 5.95
CA LEU A 67 -8.52 3.13 5.17
C LEU A 67 -9.11 4.44 5.65
N VAL A 68 -9.26 4.61 6.97
CA VAL A 68 -9.81 5.84 7.56
C VAL A 68 -8.92 7.04 7.28
N LEU A 69 -7.60 6.91 7.41
CA LEU A 69 -6.66 7.97 7.09
C LEU A 69 -6.77 8.43 5.63
N ASN A 70 -7.02 7.50 4.70
CA ASN A 70 -7.25 7.82 3.29
C ASN A 70 -8.69 8.26 2.96
N SER A 71 -9.60 8.25 3.95
CA SER A 71 -11.00 8.60 3.71
C SER A 71 -11.21 10.10 3.58
N ILE A 72 -12.32 10.48 2.94
CA ILE A 72 -12.74 11.86 2.83
C ILE A 72 -12.86 12.58 4.20
N LEU A 73 -13.20 11.82 5.26
CA LEU A 73 -13.32 12.35 6.61
C LEU A 73 -12.00 12.92 7.14
N VAL A 74 -10.90 12.25 6.90
CA VAL A 74 -9.57 12.72 7.30
C VAL A 74 -9.03 13.73 6.30
N GLN A 75 -9.21 13.52 5.00
CA GLN A 75 -8.76 14.46 3.97
C GLN A 75 -9.36 15.88 4.17
N GLN A 76 -10.63 15.98 4.53
CA GLN A 76 -11.26 17.27 4.86
C GLN A 76 -10.69 17.91 6.13
N GLN A 77 -10.24 17.14 7.10
CA GLN A 77 -9.56 17.69 8.27
C GLN A 77 -8.20 18.26 7.89
N ILE A 78 -7.43 17.54 7.05
CA ILE A 78 -6.13 17.96 6.54
C ILE A 78 -6.29 19.27 5.74
N GLU A 79 -7.25 19.36 4.84
CA GLU A 79 -7.52 20.57 4.04
C GLU A 79 -7.80 21.80 4.91
N ARG A 80 -8.41 21.62 6.08
CA ARG A 80 -8.71 22.73 7.01
C ARG A 80 -7.53 23.17 7.84
N THR A 81 -6.61 22.25 8.14
CA THR A 81 -5.53 22.49 9.12
C THR A 81 -4.16 22.63 8.46
N SER A 82 -3.92 21.94 7.33
CA SER A 82 -2.62 22.01 6.68
C SER A 82 -2.29 23.40 6.17
N SER A 83 -1.06 23.83 6.38
CA SER A 83 -0.53 25.11 5.96
C SER A 83 0.41 24.96 4.76
N GLY A 84 0.58 26.02 3.97
CA GLY A 84 1.51 26.10 2.85
C GLY A 84 0.83 26.29 1.49
N ALA A 85 1.21 27.37 0.78
CA ALA A 85 0.62 27.72 -0.50
C ALA A 85 1.11 26.87 -1.68
N LEU A 86 2.33 26.34 -1.62
CA LEU A 86 2.98 25.55 -2.67
C LEU A 86 3.22 24.10 -2.26
N ILE A 87 3.56 23.88 -0.99
CA ILE A 87 3.79 22.55 -0.43
C ILE A 87 2.96 22.47 0.85
N GLN A 88 2.02 21.54 0.89
CA GLN A 88 1.25 21.28 2.10
C GLN A 88 2.16 20.64 3.15
N HIS A 89 2.06 21.15 4.37
CA HIS A 89 2.69 20.58 5.55
C HIS A 89 1.62 20.25 6.58
N TRP A 90 1.51 18.99 6.92
CA TRP A 90 0.63 18.53 7.98
C TRP A 90 1.45 18.36 9.25
N LEU A 91 1.29 19.28 10.17
CA LEU A 91 2.11 19.35 11.38
C LEU A 91 1.77 18.22 12.35
N ILE A 92 2.74 17.80 13.14
CA ILE A 92 2.58 16.70 14.09
C ILE A 92 1.45 16.97 15.11
N ASN A 93 1.30 18.19 15.58
CA ASN A 93 0.22 18.56 16.47
C ASN A 93 -1.16 18.46 15.81
N GLU A 94 -1.28 18.74 14.51
CA GLU A 94 -2.52 18.60 13.74
C GLU A 94 -2.83 17.12 13.52
N ILE A 95 -1.82 16.31 13.18
CA ILE A 95 -1.95 14.85 13.07
C ILE A 95 -2.46 14.25 14.38
N ASN A 96 -1.89 14.66 15.51
CA ASN A 96 -2.29 14.19 16.84
C ASN A 96 -3.73 14.58 17.22
N ASN A 97 -4.25 15.65 16.65
CA ASN A 97 -5.62 16.11 16.89
C ASN A 97 -6.62 15.63 15.84
N THR A 98 -6.20 14.78 14.90
CA THR A 98 -7.08 14.24 13.87
C THR A 98 -8.11 13.31 14.48
N LEU A 99 -9.38 13.56 14.20
CA LEU A 99 -10.47 12.74 14.68
C LEU A 99 -10.61 11.49 13.81
N ILE A 100 -10.44 10.34 14.44
CA ILE A 100 -10.55 9.03 13.81
C ILE A 100 -11.85 8.37 14.29
N PRO A 101 -12.80 8.01 13.41
CA PRO A 101 -14.00 7.29 13.82
C PRO A 101 -13.62 5.92 14.36
N LYS A 102 -14.13 5.60 15.56
CA LYS A 102 -13.92 4.32 16.21
C LYS A 102 -15.15 3.44 15.97
N LEU A 103 -14.99 2.43 15.15
CA LEU A 103 -15.97 1.36 15.01
C LEU A 103 -15.63 0.22 15.98
N ASP A 104 -16.64 -0.60 16.32
CA ASP A 104 -16.36 -1.83 17.05
C ASP A 104 -15.45 -2.76 16.22
N ILE A 105 -14.69 -3.59 16.92
CA ILE A 105 -13.65 -4.42 16.29
C ILE A 105 -14.24 -5.42 15.27
N GLN A 106 -15.48 -5.85 15.44
CA GLN A 106 -16.12 -6.76 14.50
C GLN A 106 -16.41 -6.07 13.17
N LYS A 107 -16.89 -4.82 13.22
CA LYS A 107 -17.09 -4.00 12.02
C LYS A 107 -15.78 -3.68 11.31
N GLN A 108 -14.72 -3.40 12.07
CA GLN A 108 -13.40 -3.22 11.48
C GLN A 108 -12.94 -4.48 10.74
N ARG A 109 -13.11 -5.68 11.32
CA ARG A 109 -12.77 -6.96 10.67
C ARG A 109 -13.54 -7.19 9.38
N GLU A 110 -14.84 -6.90 9.36
CA GLU A 110 -15.68 -6.99 8.15
C GLU A 110 -15.14 -6.08 7.04
N ILE A 111 -14.77 -4.85 7.37
CA ILE A 111 -14.19 -3.89 6.42
C ILE A 111 -12.82 -4.37 5.92
N VAL A 112 -11.94 -4.79 6.84
CA VAL A 112 -10.60 -5.30 6.51
C VAL A 112 -10.70 -6.53 5.60
N GLY A 113 -11.63 -7.44 5.86
CA GLY A 113 -11.88 -8.60 5.00
C GLY A 113 -12.18 -8.19 3.56
N LYS A 114 -13.02 -7.17 3.35
CA LYS A 114 -13.33 -6.64 2.01
C LYS A 114 -12.11 -5.97 1.35
N ILE A 115 -11.27 -5.27 2.11
CA ILE A 115 -10.02 -4.68 1.61
C ILE A 115 -9.06 -5.78 1.14
N GLN A 116 -8.89 -6.82 1.95
CA GLN A 116 -8.00 -7.95 1.63
C GLN A 116 -8.49 -8.70 0.38
N GLU A 117 -9.79 -8.95 0.28
CA GLU A 117 -10.41 -9.55 -0.92
C GLU A 117 -10.18 -8.68 -2.16
N SER A 118 -10.45 -7.37 -2.08
CA SER A 118 -10.19 -6.43 -3.18
C SER A 118 -8.72 -6.41 -3.61
N THR A 119 -7.79 -6.44 -2.64
CA THR A 119 -6.35 -6.47 -2.92
C THR A 119 -5.95 -7.77 -3.61
N LYS A 120 -6.49 -8.91 -3.16
CA LYS A 120 -6.28 -10.22 -3.79
C LYS A 120 -6.79 -10.22 -5.24
N CYS A 121 -8.03 -9.75 -5.47
CA CYS A 121 -8.60 -9.66 -6.81
C CYS A 121 -7.78 -8.76 -7.73
N ARG A 122 -7.29 -7.62 -7.24
CA ARG A 122 -6.43 -6.71 -8.01
C ARG A 122 -5.10 -7.37 -8.38
N LYS A 123 -4.47 -8.09 -7.45
CA LYS A 123 -3.23 -8.82 -7.71
C LYS A 123 -3.43 -9.90 -8.77
N GLN A 124 -4.50 -10.68 -8.64
CA GLN A 124 -4.87 -11.72 -9.59
C GLN A 124 -5.17 -11.14 -10.98
N SER A 125 -5.92 -10.04 -11.07
CA SER A 125 -6.20 -9.34 -12.33
C SER A 125 -4.91 -8.88 -13.04
N LYS A 126 -3.93 -8.35 -12.30
CA LYS A 126 -2.64 -7.98 -12.88
C LYS A 126 -1.87 -9.19 -13.42
N GLN A 127 -1.87 -10.30 -12.68
CA GLN A 127 -1.22 -11.54 -13.13
C GLN A 127 -1.87 -12.08 -14.41
N LEU A 128 -3.21 -12.10 -14.45
CA LEU A 128 -3.96 -12.51 -15.65
C LEU A 128 -3.63 -11.64 -16.87
N LEU A 129 -3.53 -10.33 -16.67
CA LEU A 129 -3.17 -9.41 -17.76
C LEU A 129 -1.75 -9.68 -18.29
N GLU A 130 -0.78 -9.94 -17.42
CA GLU A 130 0.58 -10.27 -17.86
C GLU A 130 0.64 -11.63 -18.57
N ILE A 131 -0.11 -12.64 -18.10
CA ILE A 131 -0.24 -13.94 -18.79
C ILE A 131 -0.85 -13.72 -20.16
N ALA A 132 -1.94 -12.95 -20.28
CA ALA A 132 -2.57 -12.69 -21.57
C ALA A 132 -1.63 -11.99 -22.55
N LYS A 133 -0.92 -10.96 -22.12
CA LYS A 133 0.08 -10.25 -22.94
C LYS A 133 1.16 -11.20 -23.45
N ARG A 134 1.76 -11.97 -22.54
CA ARG A 134 2.84 -12.90 -22.92
C ARG A 134 2.33 -14.03 -23.79
N GLY A 135 1.12 -14.51 -23.57
CA GLY A 135 0.48 -15.52 -24.42
C GLY A 135 0.32 -15.03 -25.86
N VAL A 136 -0.13 -13.78 -26.06
CA VAL A 136 -0.21 -13.17 -27.40
C VAL A 136 1.17 -13.05 -28.06
N GLU A 137 2.18 -12.62 -27.32
CA GLU A 137 3.56 -12.56 -27.83
C GLU A 137 4.04 -13.95 -28.31
N ILE A 138 3.82 -15.00 -27.51
CA ILE A 138 4.19 -16.38 -27.88
C ILE A 138 3.43 -16.85 -29.15
N ALA A 139 2.14 -16.55 -29.25
CA ALA A 139 1.35 -16.91 -30.41
C ALA A 139 1.89 -16.25 -31.70
N ILE A 140 2.34 -15.00 -31.62
CA ILE A 140 2.93 -14.26 -32.75
C ILE A 140 4.34 -14.76 -33.09
N GLU A 141 5.17 -14.99 -32.05
CA GLU A 141 6.59 -15.38 -32.25
C GLU A 141 6.79 -16.84 -32.59
N GLN A 142 5.86 -17.73 -32.19
CA GLN A 142 5.99 -19.19 -32.32
C GLN A 142 4.76 -19.81 -32.96
N ASP A 143 3.74 -20.12 -32.12
CA ASP A 143 2.55 -20.86 -32.57
C ASP A 143 1.40 -20.70 -31.55
N GLU A 144 0.12 -20.78 -32.02
CA GLU A 144 -1.06 -20.65 -31.16
C GLU A 144 -1.22 -21.81 -30.19
N ASP A 145 -0.85 -23.03 -30.57
CA ASP A 145 -0.94 -24.20 -29.68
C ASP A 145 0.07 -24.12 -28.57
N ILE A 146 1.28 -23.65 -28.86
CA ILE A 146 2.33 -23.40 -27.86
C ILE A 146 1.87 -22.32 -26.88
N ALA A 147 1.31 -21.22 -27.39
CA ALA A 147 0.78 -20.15 -26.57
C ALA A 147 -0.34 -20.63 -25.63
N THR A 148 -1.29 -21.38 -26.16
CA THR A 148 -2.43 -21.93 -25.41
C THR A 148 -1.96 -22.85 -24.29
N ASN A 149 -1.01 -23.75 -24.59
CA ASN A 149 -0.45 -24.63 -23.59
C ASN A 149 0.29 -23.87 -22.47
N TRP A 150 1.05 -22.86 -22.84
CA TRP A 150 1.75 -22.00 -21.87
C TRP A 150 0.76 -21.22 -21.00
N ILE A 151 -0.27 -20.60 -21.57
CA ILE A 151 -1.32 -19.88 -20.84
C ILE A 151 -1.97 -20.80 -19.81
N ASN A 152 -2.39 -22.00 -20.22
CA ASN A 152 -3.04 -22.96 -19.34
C ASN A 152 -2.14 -23.35 -18.14
N GLN A 153 -0.85 -23.56 -18.37
CA GLN A 153 0.11 -23.83 -17.29
C GLN A 153 0.24 -22.67 -16.32
N GLU A 154 0.32 -21.43 -16.81
CA GLU A 154 0.43 -20.25 -15.96
C GLU A 154 -0.86 -19.99 -15.17
N LEU A 155 -2.04 -20.20 -15.77
CA LEU A 155 -3.33 -20.09 -15.08
C LEU A 155 -3.45 -21.10 -13.94
N GLN A 156 -3.03 -22.34 -14.14
CA GLN A 156 -3.01 -23.35 -13.08
C GLN A 156 -2.13 -22.93 -11.90
N LYS A 157 -0.95 -22.33 -12.15
CA LYS A 157 -0.05 -21.84 -11.09
C LYS A 157 -0.68 -20.78 -10.19
N ILE A 158 -1.59 -19.98 -10.72
CA ILE A 158 -2.30 -18.94 -9.97
C ILE A 158 -3.70 -19.37 -9.49
N GLY A 159 -4.05 -20.66 -9.69
CA GLY A 159 -5.31 -21.24 -9.21
C GLY A 159 -6.55 -20.72 -9.97
N VAL A 160 -6.40 -20.45 -11.25
CA VAL A 160 -7.50 -20.09 -12.15
C VAL A 160 -7.74 -21.24 -13.14
N GLU A 161 -8.96 -21.74 -13.19
CA GLU A 161 -9.45 -22.70 -14.18
C GLU A 161 -10.28 -21.95 -15.21
N LEU A 162 -10.09 -22.31 -16.51
CA LEU A 162 -10.88 -21.80 -17.63
C LEU A 162 -12.11 -22.67 -17.85
#